data_615a84da412be92abe29b52281da7d8e
#
_entry.id   615a84da412be92abe29b52281da7d8e
#
_cell.length_a   1.000
_cell.length_b   1.000
_cell.length_c   1.000
_cell.angle_alpha   90.00
_cell.angle_beta   90.00
_cell.angle_gamma   90.00
#
_symmetry.space_group_name_H-M   'P 1'
#
loop_
_entity.id
_entity.type
_entity.pdbx_description
1 polymer ?
#
loop_
_entity_poly.entity_id
_entity_poly.type
_entity_poly.pdbx_seq_one_letter_code
_entity_poly.pdbx_strand_id
1 'polypeptide(L)'
;MYNSLSALPYIPYNILVYLAHQEVAEDLWKLLKYNSYDALSKPNLTFDQKLELIWRNGPQEKFGVFFTPLVEDAICESKCVLKIYDYYIHAKELYNSTVVYAFDFLYGGQMSLVEYNGVPVSRGDLFINKAMAVLNGAEVGGVGKLTFLDDMSRYALGRATIGNSKTFTGVQLFLAVNVGDTGEEYGCES
;
A
#
# COMPACT_ATOMS: atom_id res chain seq x y z
N MET A 1 10.67 28.19 -2.29
CA MET A 1 9.33 28.16 -1.68
C MET A 1 8.89 26.71 -1.74
N TYR A 2 8.93 26.00 -0.61
CA TYR A 2 8.43 24.62 -0.51
C TYR A 2 6.92 24.69 -0.39
N ASN A 3 6.18 24.02 -1.27
CA ASN A 3 4.75 23.85 -1.10
C ASN A 3 4.48 22.47 -0.43
N SER A 4 3.32 22.30 0.17
CA SER A 4 2.92 21.07 0.86
C SER A 4 2.97 19.82 -0.03
N LEU A 5 2.97 19.98 -1.35
CA LEU A 5 2.93 18.90 -2.32
C LEU A 5 4.30 18.47 -2.83
N SER A 6 5.40 19.12 -2.41
CA SER A 6 6.76 18.81 -2.87
C SER A 6 7.21 17.38 -2.52
N ALA A 7 6.67 16.81 -1.45
CA ALA A 7 6.97 15.45 -1.01
C ALA A 7 6.18 14.36 -1.76
N LEU A 8 5.10 14.70 -2.47
CA LEU A 8 4.20 13.72 -3.11
C LEU A 8 4.91 12.62 -3.91
N PRO A 9 5.90 12.93 -4.77
CA PRO A 9 6.53 11.89 -5.60
C PRO A 9 7.25 10.81 -4.78
N TYR A 10 7.61 11.11 -3.53
CA TYR A 10 8.39 10.22 -2.68
C TYR A 10 7.54 9.44 -1.68
N ILE A 11 6.30 9.87 -1.42
CA ILE A 11 5.44 9.29 -0.37
C ILE A 11 5.20 7.78 -0.57
N PRO A 12 4.79 7.29 -1.76
CA PRO A 12 4.57 5.86 -1.95
C PRO A 12 5.83 5.02 -1.69
N TYR A 13 6.98 5.52 -2.13
CA TYR A 13 8.26 4.85 -1.90
C TYR A 13 8.62 4.82 -0.41
N ASN A 14 8.47 5.95 0.30
CA ASN A 14 8.76 6.03 1.74
C ASN A 14 7.86 5.09 2.55
N ILE A 15 6.59 4.96 2.19
CA ILE A 15 5.67 3.99 2.82
C ILE A 15 6.17 2.56 2.61
N LEU A 16 6.62 2.20 1.40
CA LEU A 16 7.15 0.86 1.14
C LEU A 16 8.47 0.59 1.87
N VAL A 17 9.36 1.56 1.93
CA VAL A 17 10.60 1.45 2.72
C VAL A 17 10.28 1.27 4.20
N TYR A 18 9.33 2.02 4.73
CA TYR A 18 8.84 1.82 6.09
C TYR A 18 8.33 0.39 6.29
N LEU A 19 7.43 -0.10 5.42
CA LEU A 19 6.92 -1.48 5.46
C LEU A 19 8.04 -2.52 5.37
N ALA A 20 9.08 -2.27 4.57
CA ALA A 20 10.18 -3.21 4.41
C ALA A 20 11.02 -3.39 5.67
N HIS A 21 11.09 -2.35 6.52
CA HIS A 21 11.77 -2.40 7.81
C HIS A 21 10.94 -3.02 8.94
N GLN A 22 9.62 -3.15 8.78
CA GLN A 22 8.75 -3.69 9.83
C GLN A 22 8.70 -5.22 9.78
N GLU A 23 9.12 -5.89 10.86
CA GLU A 23 9.00 -7.34 10.98
C GLU A 23 7.54 -7.81 10.92
N VAL A 24 6.64 -7.04 11.52
CA VAL A 24 5.19 -7.34 11.52
C VAL A 24 4.57 -7.25 10.12
N ALA A 25 5.23 -6.63 9.15
CA ALA A 25 4.83 -6.56 7.74
C ALA A 25 5.30 -7.77 6.91
N GLU A 26 6.01 -8.74 7.50
CA GLU A 26 6.59 -9.85 6.75
C GLU A 26 5.54 -10.65 5.98
N ASP A 27 4.39 -10.88 6.61
CA ASP A 27 3.28 -11.59 5.96
C ASP A 27 2.77 -10.87 4.70
N LEU A 28 2.75 -9.52 4.68
CA LEU A 28 2.39 -8.75 3.49
C LEU A 28 3.34 -9.02 2.32
N TRP A 29 4.64 -9.04 2.61
CA TRP A 29 5.66 -9.30 1.60
C TRP A 29 5.59 -10.73 1.08
N LYS A 30 5.29 -11.70 1.96
CA LYS A 30 5.06 -13.09 1.55
C LYS A 30 3.83 -13.23 0.67
N LEU A 31 2.73 -12.54 0.99
CA LEU A 31 1.51 -12.53 0.17
C LEU A 31 1.75 -11.94 -1.23
N LEU A 32 2.67 -10.97 -1.36
CA LEU A 32 3.06 -10.37 -2.63
C LEU A 32 4.03 -11.25 -3.44
N LYS A 33 4.97 -11.90 -2.76
CA LYS A 33 6.05 -12.66 -3.42
C LYS A 33 5.61 -14.06 -3.84
N TYR A 34 4.85 -14.75 -2.96
CA TYR A 34 4.53 -16.16 -3.13
C TYR A 34 3.07 -16.34 -3.53
N ASN A 35 2.86 -16.86 -4.74
CA ASN A 35 1.51 -17.04 -5.31
C ASN A 35 0.82 -18.34 -4.85
N SER A 36 1.52 -19.18 -4.09
CA SER A 36 1.03 -20.47 -3.64
C SER A 36 0.10 -20.38 -2.42
N TYR A 37 -0.67 -21.42 -2.19
CA TYR A 37 -1.56 -21.57 -1.03
C TYR A 37 -0.79 -21.48 0.31
N ASP A 38 0.41 -22.05 0.37
CA ASP A 38 1.32 -22.05 1.52
C ASP A 38 2.25 -20.83 1.60
N ALA A 39 1.86 -19.70 1.01
CA ALA A 39 2.69 -18.49 0.91
C ALA A 39 3.28 -18.03 2.25
N LEU A 40 2.52 -18.13 3.33
CA LEU A 40 2.95 -17.66 4.67
C LEU A 40 3.96 -18.58 5.34
N SER A 41 4.00 -19.86 4.94
CA SER A 41 5.00 -20.83 5.42
C SER A 41 6.36 -20.72 4.70
N LYS A 42 6.44 -19.88 3.67
CA LYS A 42 7.69 -19.64 2.92
C LYS A 42 8.67 -18.80 3.75
N PRO A 43 9.97 -18.87 3.42
CA PRO A 43 10.98 -18.05 4.08
C PRO A 43 10.67 -16.56 4.05
N ASN A 44 11.09 -15.86 5.09
CA ASN A 44 11.04 -14.40 5.15
C ASN A 44 11.90 -13.77 4.06
N LEU A 45 11.49 -12.62 3.57
CA LEU A 45 12.24 -11.87 2.59
C LEU A 45 13.27 -10.97 3.27
N THR A 46 14.47 -10.89 2.70
CA THR A 46 15.42 -9.86 3.09
C THR A 46 14.92 -8.47 2.66
N PHE A 47 15.48 -7.42 3.25
CA PHE A 47 15.15 -6.04 2.87
C PHE A 47 15.33 -5.81 1.36
N ASP A 48 16.46 -6.26 0.80
CA ASP A 48 16.74 -6.10 -0.63
C ASP A 48 15.73 -6.86 -1.51
N GLN A 49 15.35 -8.09 -1.13
CA GLN A 49 14.34 -8.86 -1.83
C GLN A 49 12.95 -8.18 -1.84
N LYS A 50 12.60 -7.49 -0.75
CA LYS A 50 11.37 -6.69 -0.69
C LYS A 50 11.42 -5.52 -1.66
N LEU A 51 12.55 -4.79 -1.70
CA LEU A 51 12.72 -3.65 -2.61
C LEU A 51 12.87 -4.06 -4.08
N GLU A 52 13.33 -5.27 -4.37
CA GLU A 52 13.36 -5.83 -5.73
C GLU A 52 11.97 -6.08 -6.32
N LEU A 53 10.92 -6.18 -5.48
CA LEU A 53 9.54 -6.29 -5.96
C LEU A 53 9.02 -5.00 -6.58
N ILE A 54 9.65 -3.85 -6.30
CA ILE A 54 9.21 -2.54 -6.76
C ILE A 54 9.60 -2.34 -8.23
N TRP A 55 8.62 -2.06 -9.07
CA TRP A 55 8.86 -1.73 -10.46
C TRP A 55 9.60 -0.40 -10.60
N ARG A 56 10.73 -0.45 -11.27
CA ARG A 56 11.56 0.74 -11.55
C ARG A 56 11.55 1.08 -13.03
N ASN A 57 11.72 0.07 -13.87
CA ASN A 57 11.68 0.14 -15.33
C ASN A 57 11.69 -1.27 -15.92
N GLY A 58 11.49 -1.38 -17.23
CA GLY A 58 11.55 -2.65 -17.97
C GLY A 58 10.26 -3.48 -17.87
N PRO A 59 10.31 -4.76 -18.24
CA PRO A 59 9.14 -5.63 -18.30
C PRO A 59 8.46 -5.77 -16.94
N GLN A 60 7.14 -5.47 -16.88
CA GLN A 60 6.37 -5.44 -15.64
C GLN A 60 6.23 -6.82 -14.98
N GLU A 61 6.35 -7.91 -15.75
CA GLU A 61 6.17 -9.29 -15.27
C GLU A 61 7.14 -9.69 -14.16
N LYS A 62 8.25 -8.99 -14.01
CA LYS A 62 9.27 -9.27 -12.99
C LYS A 62 8.94 -8.68 -11.62
N PHE A 63 8.01 -7.73 -11.58
CA PHE A 63 7.75 -6.91 -10.40
C PHE A 63 6.35 -7.18 -9.82
N GLY A 64 6.15 -6.91 -8.56
CA GLY A 64 4.89 -7.08 -7.83
C GLY A 64 4.34 -5.81 -7.23
N VAL A 65 5.11 -4.68 -7.24
CA VAL A 65 4.70 -3.42 -6.63
C VAL A 65 4.88 -2.27 -7.63
N PHE A 66 3.83 -1.48 -7.81
CA PHE A 66 3.75 -0.41 -8.80
C PHE A 66 3.25 0.90 -8.19
N PHE A 67 3.88 2.02 -8.54
CA PHE A 67 3.44 3.38 -8.16
C PHE A 67 2.56 4.01 -9.24
N THR A 68 1.73 3.21 -9.89
CA THR A 68 0.82 3.62 -10.94
C THR A 68 -0.43 2.74 -10.92
N PRO A 69 -1.60 3.27 -11.27
CA PRO A 69 -2.80 2.45 -11.46
C PRO A 69 -2.71 1.58 -12.73
N LEU A 70 -1.80 1.92 -13.67
CA LEU A 70 -1.68 1.27 -14.97
C LEU A 70 -0.74 0.05 -14.90
N VAL A 71 -1.32 -1.12 -14.78
CA VAL A 71 -0.63 -2.42 -14.85
C VAL A 71 -1.44 -3.32 -15.78
N GLU A 72 -0.78 -4.08 -16.64
CA GLU A 72 -1.44 -4.98 -17.58
C GLU A 72 -2.26 -6.06 -16.85
N ASP A 73 -3.46 -6.36 -17.32
CA ASP A 73 -4.37 -7.33 -16.70
C ASP A 73 -3.75 -8.73 -16.63
N ALA A 74 -3.02 -9.15 -17.66
CA ALA A 74 -2.32 -10.42 -17.71
C ALA A 74 -1.34 -10.61 -16.54
N ILE A 75 -0.76 -9.53 -16.02
CA ILE A 75 0.14 -9.57 -14.85
C ILE A 75 -0.67 -9.81 -13.59
N CYS A 76 -1.82 -9.14 -13.43
CA CYS A 76 -2.71 -9.33 -12.28
C CYS A 76 -3.33 -10.73 -12.25
N GLU A 77 -3.49 -11.38 -13.41
CA GLU A 77 -3.95 -12.76 -13.51
C GLU A 77 -2.89 -13.78 -13.08
N SER A 78 -1.63 -13.47 -13.36
CA SER A 78 -0.51 -14.43 -13.19
C SER A 78 0.13 -14.40 -11.82
N LYS A 79 -0.02 -13.30 -11.07
CA LYS A 79 0.58 -13.11 -9.75
C LYS A 79 -0.14 -12.09 -8.89
N CYS A 80 0.32 -11.99 -7.62
CA CYS A 80 -0.10 -10.93 -6.73
C CYS A 80 0.58 -9.60 -7.08
N VAL A 81 -0.20 -8.53 -7.11
CA VAL A 81 0.24 -7.17 -7.47
C VAL A 81 -0.27 -6.19 -6.43
N LEU A 82 0.59 -5.28 -5.98
CA LEU A 82 0.24 -4.12 -5.17
C LEU A 82 0.45 -2.85 -5.99
N LYS A 83 -0.59 -2.06 -6.16
CA LYS A 83 -0.49 -0.71 -6.72
C LYS A 83 -0.65 0.29 -5.59
N ILE A 84 0.20 1.32 -5.54
CA ILE A 84 0.09 2.43 -4.60
C ILE A 84 0.18 3.72 -5.41
N TYR A 85 -0.88 4.50 -5.35
CA TYR A 85 -0.97 5.76 -6.10
C TYR A 85 -1.85 6.78 -5.38
N ASP A 86 -1.65 8.05 -5.69
CA ASP A 86 -2.51 9.12 -5.22
C ASP A 86 -3.89 9.01 -5.85
N TYR A 87 -4.90 8.84 -5.01
CA TYR A 87 -6.29 8.71 -5.44
C TYR A 87 -7.02 10.04 -5.39
N TYR A 88 -6.74 10.83 -4.37
CA TYR A 88 -7.37 12.12 -4.15
C TYR A 88 -6.44 13.06 -3.38
N ILE A 89 -6.39 14.32 -3.82
CA ILE A 89 -5.61 15.37 -3.17
C ILE A 89 -6.55 16.51 -2.84
N HIS A 90 -6.62 16.89 -1.58
CA HIS A 90 -7.36 18.07 -1.11
C HIS A 90 -6.39 19.09 -0.54
N ALA A 91 -6.12 20.12 -1.32
CA ALA A 91 -5.35 21.27 -0.87
C ALA A 91 -6.25 22.15 -0.01
N LYS A 92 -6.03 22.20 1.30
CA LYS A 92 -6.76 23.05 2.22
C LYS A 92 -6.20 24.47 2.23
N GLU A 93 -4.87 24.56 2.22
CA GLU A 93 -4.11 25.81 2.24
C GLU A 93 -2.80 25.61 1.48
N LEU A 94 -2.04 26.70 1.29
CA LEU A 94 -0.75 26.65 0.57
C LEU A 94 0.26 25.66 1.19
N TYR A 95 0.16 25.44 2.49
CA TYR A 95 1.10 24.63 3.28
C TYR A 95 0.46 23.38 3.92
N ASN A 96 -0.83 23.15 3.70
CA ASN A 96 -1.53 22.00 4.29
C ASN A 96 -2.45 21.34 3.28
N SER A 97 -2.22 20.09 3.03
CA SER A 97 -3.00 19.27 2.09
C SER A 97 -3.24 17.87 2.66
N THR A 98 -4.41 17.34 2.40
CA THR A 98 -4.68 15.92 2.67
C THR A 98 -4.56 15.15 1.37
N VAL A 99 -3.74 14.12 1.37
CA VAL A 99 -3.57 13.21 0.24
C VAL A 99 -4.10 11.84 0.64
N VAL A 100 -4.92 11.26 -0.22
CA VAL A 100 -5.44 9.91 -0.07
C VAL A 100 -4.73 9.01 -1.06
N TYR A 101 -4.08 7.97 -0.54
CA TYR A 101 -3.46 6.92 -1.35
C TYR A 101 -4.37 5.71 -1.43
N ALA A 102 -4.54 5.19 -2.64
CA ALA A 102 -5.13 3.88 -2.86
C ALA A 102 -4.04 2.81 -2.84
N PHE A 103 -4.34 1.72 -2.16
CA PHE A 103 -3.58 0.47 -2.14
C PHE A 103 -4.44 -0.60 -2.77
N ASP A 104 -4.19 -0.91 -4.04
CA ASP A 104 -4.90 -1.96 -4.76
C ASP A 104 -4.08 -3.24 -4.69
N PHE A 105 -4.57 -4.23 -3.96
CA PHE A 105 -3.98 -5.56 -3.94
C PHE A 105 -4.78 -6.49 -4.84
N LEU A 106 -4.16 -6.88 -5.96
CA LEU A 106 -4.77 -7.67 -7.04
C LEU A 106 -4.12 -9.05 -7.13
N TYR A 107 -4.90 -10.06 -7.50
CA TYR A 107 -4.42 -11.44 -7.66
C TYR A 107 -5.35 -12.26 -8.54
N GLY A 108 -4.79 -13.26 -9.24
CA GLY A 108 -5.59 -14.19 -10.04
C GLY A 108 -6.53 -15.04 -9.18
N GLY A 109 -7.65 -15.45 -9.73
CA GLY A 109 -8.70 -16.17 -9.01
C GLY A 109 -8.20 -17.44 -8.30
N GLN A 110 -7.25 -18.17 -8.91
CA GLN A 110 -6.62 -19.35 -8.33
C GLN A 110 -5.76 -19.07 -7.08
N MET A 111 -5.39 -17.81 -6.83
CA MET A 111 -4.62 -17.37 -5.68
C MET A 111 -5.48 -16.77 -4.55
N SER A 112 -6.81 -16.88 -4.64
CA SER A 112 -7.75 -16.23 -3.73
C SER A 112 -7.63 -16.70 -2.29
N LEU A 113 -7.18 -17.93 -2.08
CA LEU A 113 -7.03 -18.52 -0.75
C LEU A 113 -5.56 -18.72 -0.40
N VAL A 114 -5.27 -18.59 0.89
CA VAL A 114 -3.97 -18.86 1.48
C VAL A 114 -4.16 -19.57 2.82
N GLU A 115 -3.23 -20.44 3.17
CA GLU A 115 -3.23 -21.07 4.50
C GLU A 115 -2.75 -20.08 5.55
N TYR A 116 -3.55 -19.91 6.60
CA TYR A 116 -3.20 -19.13 7.78
C TYR A 116 -3.65 -19.84 9.04
N ASN A 117 -2.69 -20.19 9.90
CA ASN A 117 -2.93 -20.97 11.13
C ASN A 117 -3.68 -22.32 10.87
N GLY A 118 -3.33 -23.00 9.79
CA GLY A 118 -3.90 -24.30 9.44
C GLY A 118 -5.29 -24.26 8.80
N VAL A 119 -5.81 -23.05 8.49
CA VAL A 119 -7.11 -22.89 7.83
C VAL A 119 -7.02 -22.08 6.54
N PRO A 120 -7.88 -22.35 5.53
CA PRO A 120 -7.94 -21.53 4.33
C PRO A 120 -8.62 -20.19 4.64
N VAL A 121 -7.93 -19.08 4.33
CA VAL A 121 -8.47 -17.72 4.47
C VAL A 121 -8.38 -16.96 3.16
N SER A 122 -9.21 -15.94 2.99
CA SER A 122 -9.13 -15.03 1.87
C SER A 122 -7.79 -14.27 1.88
N ARG A 123 -7.03 -14.36 0.80
CA ARG A 123 -5.77 -13.64 0.62
C ARG A 123 -5.96 -12.13 0.73
N GLY A 124 -7.02 -11.60 0.12
CA GLY A 124 -7.32 -10.17 0.16
C GLY A 124 -7.68 -9.68 1.57
N ASP A 125 -8.48 -10.45 2.32
CA ASP A 125 -8.85 -10.07 3.69
C ASP A 125 -7.64 -10.08 4.61
N LEU A 126 -6.77 -11.08 4.43
CA LEU A 126 -5.55 -11.15 5.20
C LEU A 126 -4.61 -9.99 4.86
N PHE A 127 -4.51 -9.62 3.57
CA PHE A 127 -3.75 -8.44 3.15
C PHE A 127 -4.25 -7.17 3.84
N ILE A 128 -5.57 -6.89 3.79
CA ILE A 128 -6.15 -5.73 4.47
C ILE A 128 -5.82 -5.75 5.96
N ASN A 129 -6.07 -6.87 6.63
CA ASN A 129 -5.82 -7.00 8.06
C ASN A 129 -4.36 -6.68 8.42
N LYS A 130 -3.40 -7.26 7.68
CA LYS A 130 -1.97 -7.05 7.92
C LYS A 130 -1.53 -5.62 7.55
N ALA A 131 -2.05 -5.06 6.46
CA ALA A 131 -1.75 -3.68 6.08
C ALA A 131 -2.28 -2.68 7.12
N MET A 132 -3.50 -2.88 7.58
CA MET A 132 -4.09 -2.04 8.63
C MET A 132 -3.30 -2.10 9.94
N ALA A 133 -2.89 -3.29 10.35
CA ALA A 133 -2.13 -3.47 11.58
C ALA A 133 -0.78 -2.73 11.59
N VAL A 134 -0.18 -2.52 10.42
CA VAL A 134 1.13 -1.87 10.30
C VAL A 134 1.02 -0.39 9.96
N LEU A 135 0.09 -0.03 9.08
CA LEU A 135 0.03 1.33 8.50
C LEU A 135 -0.89 2.28 9.26
N ASN A 136 -1.97 1.77 9.90
CA ASN A 136 -2.91 2.65 10.57
C ASN A 136 -2.28 3.29 11.81
N GLY A 137 -2.18 4.60 11.80
CA GLY A 137 -1.54 5.38 12.85
C GLY A 137 -0.01 5.42 12.77
N ALA A 138 0.59 4.79 11.76
CA ALA A 138 2.03 4.80 11.57
C ALA A 138 2.53 6.20 11.19
N GLU A 139 3.61 6.63 11.81
CA GLU A 139 4.36 7.82 11.41
C GLU A 139 5.47 7.40 10.46
N VAL A 140 5.36 7.83 9.21
CA VAL A 140 6.35 7.52 8.17
C VAL A 140 7.23 8.74 7.96
N GLY A 141 8.53 8.57 8.11
CA GLY A 141 9.50 9.67 8.01
C GLY A 141 9.37 10.45 6.70
N GLY A 142 9.25 11.77 6.81
CA GLY A 142 9.04 12.68 5.67
C GLY A 142 7.64 12.65 5.05
N VAL A 143 6.71 11.87 5.62
CA VAL A 143 5.33 11.73 5.11
C VAL A 143 4.32 12.25 6.13
N GLY A 144 4.52 11.93 7.41
CA GLY A 144 3.56 12.18 8.48
C GLY A 144 2.80 10.93 8.88
N LYS A 145 1.71 11.12 9.63
CA LYS A 145 0.90 10.03 10.16
C LYS A 145 -0.11 9.52 9.13
N LEU A 146 -0.05 8.23 8.86
CA LEU A 146 -1.03 7.55 8.01
C LEU A 146 -2.30 7.24 8.82
N THR A 147 -3.45 7.55 8.28
CA THR A 147 -4.74 7.24 8.91
C THR A 147 -5.71 6.62 7.93
N PHE A 148 -6.49 5.63 8.39
CA PHE A 148 -7.67 5.22 7.65
C PHE A 148 -8.70 6.34 7.69
N LEU A 149 -9.36 6.57 6.55
CA LEU A 149 -10.44 7.54 6.47
C LEU A 149 -11.73 6.90 7.00
N ASP A 150 -12.03 7.12 8.26
CA ASP A 150 -13.27 6.69 8.90
C ASP A 150 -14.43 7.69 8.74
N ASP A 151 -14.12 8.94 8.39
CA ASP A 151 -15.07 10.07 8.37
C ASP A 151 -15.49 10.52 6.95
N MET A 152 -15.08 9.82 5.91
CA MET A 152 -15.50 10.16 4.56
C MET A 152 -16.53 9.15 4.05
N SER A 153 -17.81 9.51 4.14
CA SER A 153 -18.96 8.75 3.60
C SER A 153 -18.87 8.37 2.09
N ARG A 154 -17.85 8.83 1.39
CA ARG A 154 -17.52 8.46 0.01
C ARG A 154 -16.36 7.47 -0.10
N TYR A 155 -15.53 7.35 0.94
CA TYR A 155 -14.35 6.52 0.99
C TYR A 155 -14.38 5.69 2.27
N ALA A 156 -15.56 5.21 2.60
CA ALA A 156 -15.70 4.28 3.70
C ALA A 156 -14.54 3.28 3.61
N LEU A 157 -13.98 2.88 4.73
CA LEU A 157 -13.11 1.72 4.90
C LEU A 157 -13.68 0.58 4.05
N GLY A 158 -13.58 0.81 2.76
CA GLY A 158 -14.31 0.04 1.79
C GLY A 158 -13.36 -1.00 1.24
N ARG A 159 -13.52 -2.20 1.68
CA ARG A 159 -13.23 -3.32 0.83
C ARG A 159 -14.00 -3.12 -0.48
N ALA A 160 -13.37 -2.42 -1.43
CA ALA A 160 -13.85 -2.42 -2.79
C ALA A 160 -13.28 -3.65 -3.47
N THR A 161 -14.13 -4.53 -3.96
CA THR A 161 -13.70 -5.57 -4.88
C THR A 161 -13.34 -4.90 -6.19
N ILE A 162 -12.05 -4.89 -6.54
CA ILE A 162 -11.56 -4.31 -7.77
C ILE A 162 -11.45 -5.42 -8.81
N GLY A 163 -11.99 -5.16 -9.98
CA GLY A 163 -11.95 -6.07 -11.11
C GLY A 163 -13.21 -6.91 -11.24
N ASN A 164 -13.88 -6.74 -12.37
CA ASN A 164 -14.97 -7.60 -12.84
C ASN A 164 -14.48 -8.64 -13.85
N SER A 165 -13.17 -8.76 -14.01
CA SER A 165 -12.59 -9.81 -14.83
C SER A 165 -12.85 -11.17 -14.16
N LYS A 166 -13.23 -12.16 -14.93
CA LYS A 166 -13.34 -13.54 -14.43
C LYS A 166 -11.98 -14.14 -14.07
N THR A 167 -10.90 -13.44 -14.36
CA THR A 167 -9.53 -13.91 -14.34
C THR A 167 -8.74 -13.43 -13.14
N PHE A 168 -9.02 -12.21 -12.66
CA PHE A 168 -8.42 -11.69 -11.43
C PHE A 168 -9.43 -10.94 -10.56
N THR A 169 -9.08 -10.77 -9.30
CA THR A 169 -9.86 -10.03 -8.29
C THR A 169 -8.92 -9.25 -7.39
N GLY A 170 -9.47 -8.47 -6.49
CA GLY A 170 -8.63 -7.70 -5.56
C GLY A 170 -9.40 -7.01 -4.46
N VAL A 171 -8.64 -6.33 -3.63
CA VAL A 171 -9.13 -5.47 -2.55
C VAL A 171 -8.45 -4.12 -2.64
N GLN A 172 -9.16 -3.08 -2.25
CA GLN A 172 -8.65 -1.72 -2.22
C GLN A 172 -8.72 -1.17 -0.80
N LEU A 173 -7.69 -0.45 -0.42
CA LEU A 173 -7.53 0.17 0.87
C LEU A 173 -7.16 1.63 0.66
N PHE A 174 -7.79 2.54 1.40
CA PHE A 174 -7.50 3.97 1.33
C PHE A 174 -6.86 4.47 2.61
N LEU A 175 -5.70 5.09 2.47
CA LEU A 175 -4.98 5.73 3.56
C LEU A 175 -4.81 7.22 3.27
N ALA A 176 -5.15 8.05 4.24
CA ALA A 176 -4.91 9.47 4.19
C ALA A 176 -3.63 9.84 4.91
N VAL A 177 -2.97 10.86 4.39
CA VAL A 177 -1.87 11.54 5.04
C VAL A 177 -2.06 13.05 4.92
N ASN A 178 -1.82 13.77 6.01
CA ASN A 178 -1.74 15.22 5.97
C ASN A 178 -0.30 15.60 5.63
N VAL A 179 -0.16 16.24 4.48
CA VAL A 179 1.13 16.76 3.99
C VAL A 179 1.14 18.24 4.20
N GLY A 180 2.01 18.73 5.07
CA GLY A 180 2.12 20.14 5.36
C GLY A 180 3.28 20.41 6.27
N ASP A 181 3.64 21.68 6.38
CA ASP A 181 4.55 22.13 7.40
C ASP A 181 3.84 21.94 8.74
N THR A 182 4.23 20.95 9.51
CA THR A 182 3.92 20.91 10.92
C THR A 182 4.73 22.04 11.52
N GLY A 183 4.16 23.25 11.50
CA GLY A 183 4.75 24.39 12.17
C GLY A 183 5.00 24.02 13.62
N GLU A 184 6.16 23.51 13.92
CA GLU A 184 6.74 23.69 15.22
C GLU A 184 6.84 25.21 15.37
N GLU A 185 5.96 25.79 16.15
CA GLU A 185 6.13 27.12 16.66
C GLU A 185 7.54 27.16 17.28
N TYR A 186 8.50 27.68 16.53
CA TYR A 186 9.70 28.18 17.12
C TYR A 186 9.25 29.36 17.99
N GLY A 187 8.94 29.05 19.26
CA GLY A 187 8.71 30.06 20.25
C GLY A 187 9.93 30.98 20.25
N CYS A 188 9.74 32.14 19.67
CA CYS A 188 10.59 33.26 19.95
C CYS A 188 10.36 33.65 21.41
N GLU A 189 11.15 33.05 22.30
CA GLU A 189 11.32 33.64 23.64
C GLU A 189 11.99 35.00 23.45
N SER A 190 11.20 36.03 23.71
CA SER A 190 11.63 37.43 23.81
C SER A 190 12.32 37.70 25.14
#